data_ce633cc85ccfa1ab75e8570ba4a8370a
#
_entry.id   ce633cc85ccfa1ab75e8570ba4a8370a
#
_cell.length_a   1.000
_cell.length_b   1.000
_cell.length_c   1.000
_cell.angle_alpha   90.00
_cell.angle_beta   90.00
_cell.angle_gamma   90.00
#
_symmetry.space_group_name_H-M   'P 1'
#
loop_
_entity.id
_entity.type
_entity.pdbx_description
1 polymer ?
#
loop_
_entity_poly.entity_id
_entity_poly.type
_entity_poly.pdbx_seq_one_letter_code
_entity_poly.pdbx_strand_id
1 'polypeptide(L)'
;MTNRTYIAIDLKSFYASVECIERGLNPLTTHLVVADESRTTKTICLAVSPALKMHGIGGRPRLFEVVRAVRDANAKRKYRAPQHRLTGETTDATELAASPHLGIAYHIAPPRMALYVAYSVRVYEVYLRHIAPADIHIYSIDEVFIDATSYLDTLHISAHDFALRLIREVLQETGVTATAGIGTNLYLAKIAMDIVAKRMKPDADGVRVAQLDELSYRHALWAHRPLTDFWRIGRGYAAKLEANGLYTMGDIARCSLGKASEHYNEDLLYRLFGVQAELLIDHAWGIETTRMEDIKHYRPKSRSIHHGQVLQMPYATDKARLVVWEMTDALAHDLAVKHLTCDRIELTIGYDVESLTRPEIRSLYHGRIRTDRYGRSVPWPSHGHCTVERGAPPRTLMNALTHLYDTIVNPHLLIRRITISAQHLRAIEQHSADAKQLDLFSADEAAGTVLTEEERRAQEKEKALHAAVVAIKQAYGKNAILRGANFIDGATMRQRNGQIGGHKA
;
A
#
# COMPACT_ATOMS: atom_id res chain seq x y z
N MET A 1 15.64 31.93 7.17
CA MET A 1 14.80 30.71 7.27
C MET A 1 15.29 29.94 8.47
N THR A 2 14.45 29.61 9.46
CA THR A 2 14.85 28.78 10.59
C THR A 2 15.26 27.41 10.05
N ASN A 3 16.47 26.99 10.38
CA ASN A 3 17.03 25.70 9.95
C ASN A 3 16.19 24.59 10.61
N ARG A 4 15.33 23.92 9.85
CA ARG A 4 14.49 22.83 10.38
C ARG A 4 15.24 21.51 10.30
N THR A 5 14.90 20.60 11.21
CA THR A 5 15.46 19.25 11.24
C THR A 5 14.32 18.23 11.32
N TYR A 6 14.24 17.40 10.29
CA TYR A 6 13.29 16.30 10.22
C TYR A 6 13.99 14.95 10.36
N ILE A 7 13.33 14.01 11.01
CA ILE A 7 13.79 12.63 11.16
C ILE A 7 12.75 11.71 10.56
N ALA A 8 13.17 10.85 9.63
CA ALA A 8 12.36 9.73 9.14
C ALA A 8 12.88 8.45 9.80
N ILE A 9 11.98 7.60 10.33
CA ILE A 9 12.34 6.33 10.98
C ILE A 9 11.52 5.21 10.32
N ASP A 10 12.20 4.11 9.91
CA ASP A 10 11.62 2.91 9.28
C ASP A 10 12.03 1.65 10.07
N LEU A 11 11.06 0.89 10.53
CA LEU A 11 11.27 -0.35 11.29
C LEU A 11 11.79 -1.46 10.37
N LYS A 12 12.90 -2.07 10.75
CA LYS A 12 13.62 -2.98 9.87
C LYS A 12 12.89 -4.30 9.65
N SER A 13 12.45 -4.53 8.40
CA SER A 13 11.72 -5.75 8.00
C SER A 13 10.55 -6.07 8.92
N PHE A 14 9.79 -5.07 9.33
CA PHE A 14 8.89 -5.00 10.48
C PHE A 14 8.13 -6.30 10.75
N TYR A 15 7.29 -6.80 9.83
CA TYR A 15 6.50 -8.00 10.07
C TYR A 15 7.36 -9.24 10.33
N ALA A 16 8.49 -9.38 9.61
CA ALA A 16 9.39 -10.50 9.83
C ALA A 16 10.11 -10.40 11.18
N SER A 17 10.46 -9.17 11.61
CA SER A 17 11.08 -8.93 12.92
C SER A 17 10.10 -9.26 14.05
N VAL A 18 8.85 -8.81 13.95
CA VAL A 18 7.80 -9.17 14.92
C VAL A 18 7.62 -10.70 15.00
N GLU A 19 7.56 -11.39 13.86
CA GLU A 19 7.42 -12.85 13.84
C GLU A 19 8.63 -13.59 14.44
N CYS A 20 9.84 -13.06 14.29
CA CYS A 20 11.02 -13.60 14.97
C CYS A 20 10.91 -13.41 16.49
N ILE A 21 10.60 -12.20 16.96
CA ILE A 21 10.51 -11.86 18.39
C ILE A 21 9.48 -12.74 19.09
N GLU A 22 8.29 -12.88 18.52
CA GLU A 22 7.21 -13.71 19.06
C GLU A 22 7.56 -15.21 19.15
N ARG A 23 8.60 -15.65 18.44
CA ARG A 23 9.11 -17.01 18.47
C ARG A 23 10.39 -17.15 19.30
N GLY A 24 10.85 -16.09 19.96
CA GLY A 24 12.13 -16.08 20.68
C GLY A 24 13.36 -16.18 19.76
N LEU A 25 13.23 -15.78 18.48
CA LEU A 25 14.28 -15.81 17.49
C LEU A 25 14.90 -14.43 17.30
N ASN A 26 16.18 -14.37 16.92
CA ASN A 26 16.85 -13.11 16.61
C ASN A 26 16.42 -12.56 15.25
N PRO A 27 15.78 -11.36 15.17
CA PRO A 27 15.32 -10.79 13.90
C PRO A 27 16.44 -10.49 12.89
N LEU A 28 17.67 -10.29 13.35
CA LEU A 28 18.79 -9.91 12.49
C LEU A 28 19.48 -11.12 11.84
N THR A 29 19.48 -12.29 12.53
CA THR A 29 20.20 -13.49 12.07
C THR A 29 19.28 -14.58 11.55
N THR A 30 18.01 -14.60 11.92
CA THR A 30 17.07 -15.65 11.52
C THR A 30 16.60 -15.48 10.07
N HIS A 31 16.63 -16.56 9.31
CA HIS A 31 16.00 -16.66 8.00
C HIS A 31 14.50 -16.88 8.16
N LEU A 32 13.68 -15.86 7.85
CA LEU A 32 12.23 -15.93 7.98
C LEU A 32 11.55 -15.14 6.87
N VAL A 33 10.43 -15.65 6.39
CA VAL A 33 9.52 -14.97 5.46
C VAL A 33 8.10 -14.99 6.03
N VAL A 34 7.37 -13.87 5.89
CA VAL A 34 5.96 -13.78 6.25
C VAL A 34 5.12 -14.00 4.99
N ALA A 35 4.46 -15.16 4.92
CA ALA A 35 3.65 -15.54 3.77
C ALA A 35 2.50 -16.47 4.17
N ASP A 36 1.38 -16.41 3.45
CA ASP A 36 0.24 -17.30 3.62
C ASP A 36 0.33 -18.49 2.66
N GLU A 37 0.91 -19.61 3.11
CA GLU A 37 1.05 -20.83 2.33
C GLU A 37 -0.30 -21.49 1.99
N SER A 38 -1.36 -21.22 2.77
CA SER A 38 -2.68 -21.79 2.52
C SER A 38 -3.30 -21.33 1.19
N ARG A 39 -2.74 -20.27 0.57
CA ARG A 39 -3.22 -19.75 -0.71
C ARG A 39 -2.57 -20.49 -1.88
N THR A 40 -1.38 -20.14 -2.25
CA THR A 40 -0.58 -20.74 -3.33
C THR A 40 0.86 -20.27 -3.22
N THR A 41 1.81 -20.95 -3.84
CA THR A 41 3.19 -20.48 -3.96
C THR A 41 3.35 -19.15 -4.71
N LYS A 42 2.30 -18.68 -5.40
CA LYS A 42 2.26 -17.35 -6.04
C LYS A 42 1.86 -16.24 -5.06
N THR A 43 1.60 -16.55 -3.78
CA THR A 43 1.30 -15.54 -2.75
C THR A 43 2.43 -14.54 -2.62
N ILE A 44 2.09 -13.28 -2.33
CA ILE A 44 3.08 -12.23 -2.06
C ILE A 44 3.52 -12.40 -0.61
N CYS A 45 4.82 -12.44 -0.38
CA CYS A 45 5.40 -12.36 0.94
C CYS A 45 5.27 -10.93 1.46
N LEU A 46 4.75 -10.75 2.66
CA LEU A 46 4.57 -9.43 3.28
C LEU A 46 5.90 -8.84 3.73
N ALA A 47 6.79 -9.70 4.25
CA ALA A 47 8.12 -9.30 4.66
C ALA A 47 9.10 -10.46 4.54
N VAL A 48 10.37 -10.11 4.45
CA VAL A 48 11.52 -11.03 4.45
C VAL A 48 12.51 -10.52 5.49
N SER A 49 13.04 -11.39 6.33
CA SER A 49 14.03 -11.03 7.35
C SER A 49 15.32 -10.47 6.73
N PRO A 50 16.08 -9.64 7.48
CA PRO A 50 17.35 -9.10 6.98
C PRO A 50 18.33 -10.17 6.54
N ALA A 51 18.47 -11.24 7.33
CA ALA A 51 19.36 -12.36 7.03
C ALA A 51 18.98 -13.06 5.71
N LEU A 52 17.69 -13.28 5.48
CA LEU A 52 17.24 -13.94 4.26
C LEU A 52 17.38 -13.03 3.02
N LYS A 53 17.26 -11.71 3.18
CA LYS A 53 17.52 -10.72 2.10
C LYS A 53 18.97 -10.74 1.61
N MET A 54 19.93 -11.12 2.44
CA MET A 54 21.34 -11.21 2.05
C MET A 54 21.59 -12.24 0.92
N HIS A 55 20.65 -13.15 0.70
CA HIS A 55 20.68 -14.11 -0.41
C HIS A 55 20.06 -13.59 -1.71
N GLY A 56 19.91 -12.27 -1.86
CA GLY A 56 19.38 -11.63 -3.08
C GLY A 56 17.86 -11.65 -3.18
N ILE A 57 17.15 -11.92 -2.08
CA ILE A 57 15.70 -11.95 -2.03
C ILE A 57 15.16 -10.55 -1.78
N GLY A 58 14.25 -10.08 -2.63
CA GLY A 58 13.63 -8.75 -2.48
C GLY A 58 12.76 -8.61 -1.23
N GLY A 59 12.32 -7.38 -0.92
CA GLY A 59 11.51 -7.10 0.27
C GLY A 59 10.09 -7.68 0.22
N ARG A 60 9.47 -7.77 -0.96
CA ARG A 60 8.11 -8.30 -1.19
C ARG A 60 8.08 -9.28 -2.38
N PRO A 61 8.83 -10.38 -2.33
CA PRO A 61 8.84 -11.39 -3.38
C PRO A 61 7.54 -12.20 -3.37
N ARG A 62 7.32 -12.99 -4.40
CA ARG A 62 6.38 -14.11 -4.29
C ARG A 62 7.07 -15.31 -3.64
N LEU A 63 6.27 -16.15 -2.97
CA LEU A 63 6.85 -17.28 -2.23
C LEU A 63 7.67 -18.21 -3.13
N PHE A 64 7.24 -18.46 -4.37
CA PHE A 64 8.03 -19.27 -5.31
C PHE A 64 9.39 -18.64 -5.68
N GLU A 65 9.50 -17.30 -5.63
CA GLU A 65 10.78 -16.60 -5.86
C GLU A 65 11.73 -16.81 -4.68
N VAL A 66 11.20 -16.83 -3.44
CA VAL A 66 11.98 -17.19 -2.25
C VAL A 66 12.48 -18.62 -2.36
N VAL A 67 11.60 -19.58 -2.66
CA VAL A 67 11.95 -21.00 -2.84
C VAL A 67 13.07 -21.15 -3.87
N ARG A 68 12.95 -20.50 -5.02
CA ARG A 68 13.95 -20.53 -6.08
C ARG A 68 15.29 -19.93 -5.62
N ALA A 69 15.26 -18.74 -5.01
CA ALA A 69 16.48 -18.06 -4.58
C ALA A 69 17.24 -18.87 -3.52
N VAL A 70 16.53 -19.46 -2.55
CA VAL A 70 17.15 -20.35 -1.54
C VAL A 70 17.73 -21.60 -2.18
N ARG A 71 17.02 -22.24 -3.11
CA ARG A 71 17.54 -23.40 -3.86
C ARG A 71 18.82 -23.04 -4.62
N ASP A 72 18.83 -21.90 -5.32
CA ASP A 72 19.97 -21.45 -6.11
C ASP A 72 21.16 -21.05 -5.20
N ALA A 73 20.90 -20.47 -4.03
CA ALA A 73 21.91 -20.20 -3.00
C ALA A 73 22.49 -21.50 -2.42
N ASN A 74 21.64 -22.49 -2.12
CA ASN A 74 22.07 -23.81 -1.63
C ASN A 74 22.86 -24.59 -2.68
N ALA A 75 22.53 -24.47 -3.96
CA ALA A 75 23.34 -25.06 -5.03
C ALA A 75 24.76 -24.48 -5.06
N LYS A 76 24.92 -23.17 -4.92
CA LYS A 76 26.23 -22.50 -4.82
C LYS A 76 26.98 -22.91 -3.56
N ARG A 77 26.30 -23.04 -2.40
CA ARG A 77 26.89 -23.50 -1.15
C ARG A 77 27.38 -24.95 -1.27
N LYS A 78 26.53 -25.84 -1.81
CA LYS A 78 26.89 -27.23 -2.06
C LYS A 78 28.17 -27.38 -2.90
N TYR A 79 28.30 -26.56 -3.97
CA TYR A 79 29.51 -26.58 -4.83
C TYR A 79 30.78 -26.19 -4.04
N ARG A 80 30.65 -25.27 -3.05
CA ARG A 80 31.79 -24.79 -2.23
C ARG A 80 32.01 -25.62 -0.97
N ALA A 81 31.04 -26.44 -0.57
CA ALA A 81 31.12 -27.27 0.63
C ALA A 81 32.18 -28.36 0.51
N PRO A 82 32.77 -28.81 1.63
CA PRO A 82 33.65 -29.96 1.64
C PRO A 82 32.98 -31.19 0.96
N GLN A 83 33.72 -31.88 0.08
CA GLN A 83 33.21 -32.99 -0.70
C GLN A 83 31.98 -32.70 -1.57
N HIS A 84 31.68 -31.39 -1.84
CA HIS A 84 30.50 -30.93 -2.57
C HIS A 84 29.18 -31.46 -1.99
N ARG A 85 29.11 -31.63 -0.67
CA ARG A 85 27.92 -32.13 0.01
C ARG A 85 27.53 -31.25 1.17
N LEU A 86 26.21 -30.96 1.28
CA LEU A 86 25.61 -30.38 2.46
C LEU A 86 25.15 -31.51 3.39
N THR A 87 25.49 -31.42 4.68
CA THR A 87 25.20 -32.45 5.69
C THR A 87 24.08 -32.07 6.65
N GLY A 88 23.57 -30.87 6.55
CA GLY A 88 22.45 -30.35 7.35
C GLY A 88 21.99 -29.01 6.82
N GLU A 89 21.04 -28.40 7.53
CA GLU A 89 20.48 -27.08 7.21
C GLU A 89 20.32 -26.26 8.50
N THR A 90 20.40 -24.94 8.38
CA THR A 90 20.15 -24.01 9.49
C THR A 90 19.32 -22.81 9.05
N THR A 91 18.53 -22.28 9.98
CA THR A 91 17.77 -21.04 9.82
C THR A 91 18.50 -19.81 10.37
N ASP A 92 19.70 -19.97 10.94
CA ASP A 92 20.49 -18.88 11.51
C ASP A 92 21.69 -18.53 10.62
N ALA A 93 21.80 -17.24 10.27
CA ALA A 93 22.87 -16.73 9.41
C ALA A 93 24.27 -16.81 10.05
N THR A 94 24.36 -16.75 11.38
CA THR A 94 25.63 -16.84 12.11
C THR A 94 26.17 -18.27 12.06
N GLU A 95 25.29 -19.24 12.33
CA GLU A 95 25.62 -20.67 12.16
C GLU A 95 25.99 -20.99 10.71
N LEU A 96 25.19 -20.44 9.77
CA LEU A 96 25.43 -20.64 8.35
C LEU A 96 26.80 -20.11 7.90
N ALA A 97 27.24 -18.98 8.46
CA ALA A 97 28.56 -18.39 8.18
C ALA A 97 29.70 -19.21 8.80
N ALA A 98 29.50 -19.76 9.99
CA ALA A 98 30.50 -20.58 10.67
C ALA A 98 30.63 -22.00 10.08
N SER A 99 29.60 -22.51 9.37
CA SER A 99 29.52 -23.90 8.95
C SER A 99 29.30 -24.04 7.43
N PRO A 100 30.38 -24.20 6.63
CA PRO A 100 30.28 -24.27 5.18
C PRO A 100 29.51 -25.49 4.65
N HIS A 101 29.33 -26.54 5.47
CA HIS A 101 28.61 -27.76 5.10
C HIS A 101 27.09 -27.69 5.35
N LEU A 102 26.60 -26.57 5.96
CA LEU A 102 25.16 -26.36 6.18
C LEU A 102 24.49 -25.66 5.00
N GLY A 103 23.29 -26.11 4.69
CA GLY A 103 22.37 -25.43 3.78
C GLY A 103 21.52 -24.36 4.46
N ILE A 104 20.91 -23.51 3.67
CA ILE A 104 19.96 -22.49 4.12
C ILE A 104 18.60 -23.15 4.27
N ALA A 105 18.05 -23.15 5.48
CA ALA A 105 16.63 -23.32 5.75
C ALA A 105 16.02 -21.96 6.14
N TYR A 106 14.70 -21.85 6.17
CA TYR A 106 14.00 -20.65 6.58
C TYR A 106 12.60 -20.98 7.13
N HIS A 107 12.12 -20.12 8.03
CA HIS A 107 10.77 -20.20 8.56
C HIS A 107 9.78 -19.47 7.63
N ILE A 108 8.59 -20.05 7.45
CA ILE A 108 7.46 -19.39 6.83
C ILE A 108 6.44 -19.10 7.93
N ALA A 109 6.21 -17.82 8.21
CA ALA A 109 5.26 -17.37 9.22
C ALA A 109 3.96 -16.91 8.53
N PRO A 110 2.79 -17.41 8.93
CA PRO A 110 1.52 -16.88 8.45
C PRO A 110 1.34 -15.42 8.92
N PRO A 111 0.74 -14.53 8.10
CA PRO A 111 0.46 -13.16 8.50
C PRO A 111 -0.45 -13.08 9.72
N ARG A 112 -0.14 -12.18 10.66
CA ARG A 112 -0.93 -11.84 11.86
C ARG A 112 -1.09 -10.32 11.93
N MET A 113 -1.95 -9.76 11.07
CA MET A 113 -2.02 -8.29 10.88
C MET A 113 -2.44 -7.53 12.14
N ALA A 114 -3.33 -8.09 12.96
CA ALA A 114 -3.73 -7.48 14.24
C ALA A 114 -2.54 -7.36 15.21
N LEU A 115 -1.69 -8.37 15.26
CA LEU A 115 -0.46 -8.33 16.05
C LEU A 115 0.49 -7.23 15.54
N TYR A 116 0.67 -7.10 14.24
CA TYR A 116 1.55 -6.07 13.68
C TYR A 116 1.02 -4.65 13.96
N VAL A 117 -0.29 -4.45 13.91
CA VAL A 117 -0.91 -3.19 14.33
C VAL A 117 -0.63 -2.92 15.82
N ALA A 118 -0.78 -3.92 16.70
CA ALA A 118 -0.48 -3.76 18.12
C ALA A 118 0.99 -3.38 18.36
N TYR A 119 1.94 -4.01 17.66
CA TYR A 119 3.35 -3.61 17.74
C TYR A 119 3.61 -2.20 17.23
N SER A 120 2.97 -1.80 16.12
CA SER A 120 3.07 -0.44 15.60
C SER A 120 2.55 0.61 16.58
N VAL A 121 1.45 0.33 17.27
CA VAL A 121 0.91 1.19 18.36
C VAL A 121 1.91 1.31 19.50
N ARG A 122 2.49 0.21 19.98
CA ARG A 122 3.52 0.24 21.05
C ARG A 122 4.74 1.07 20.63
N VAL A 123 5.20 0.94 19.39
CA VAL A 123 6.30 1.78 18.87
C VAL A 123 5.91 3.26 18.86
N TYR A 124 4.69 3.58 18.44
CA TYR A 124 4.20 4.96 18.42
C TYR A 124 4.09 5.54 19.83
N GLU A 125 3.67 4.76 20.82
CA GLU A 125 3.63 5.15 22.23
C GLU A 125 5.03 5.51 22.78
N VAL A 126 6.08 4.81 22.33
CA VAL A 126 7.47 5.20 22.66
C VAL A 126 7.78 6.60 22.14
N TYR A 127 7.45 6.89 20.87
CA TYR A 127 7.70 8.22 20.32
C TYR A 127 6.92 9.32 21.06
N LEU A 128 5.68 9.05 21.46
CA LEU A 128 4.85 10.02 22.18
C LEU A 128 5.38 10.42 23.57
N ARG A 129 6.31 9.67 24.16
CA ARG A 129 6.98 10.05 25.41
C ARG A 129 7.93 11.23 25.23
N HIS A 130 8.41 11.45 24.02
CA HIS A 130 9.42 12.44 23.69
C HIS A 130 8.92 13.56 22.78
N ILE A 131 7.86 13.30 22.02
CA ILE A 131 7.44 14.15 20.91
C ILE A 131 5.92 14.31 20.92
N ALA A 132 5.44 15.53 20.74
CA ALA A 132 4.01 15.81 20.66
C ALA A 132 3.40 15.18 19.39
N PRO A 133 2.14 14.73 19.43
CA PRO A 133 1.45 14.16 18.26
C PRO A 133 1.39 15.09 17.05
N ALA A 134 1.44 16.41 17.28
CA ALA A 134 1.46 17.43 16.22
C ALA A 134 2.71 17.35 15.36
N ASP A 135 3.84 16.95 15.93
CA ASP A 135 5.15 16.89 15.30
C ASP A 135 5.50 15.50 14.75
N ILE A 136 4.59 14.52 14.86
CA ILE A 136 4.74 13.18 14.29
C ILE A 136 3.72 12.96 13.19
N HIS A 137 4.17 12.51 12.01
CA HIS A 137 3.33 12.00 10.93
C HIS A 137 3.56 10.50 10.76
N ILE A 138 2.52 9.69 11.01
CA ILE A 138 2.52 8.25 10.73
C ILE A 138 2.36 8.09 9.22
N TYR A 139 3.45 7.76 8.54
CA TYR A 139 3.46 7.57 7.09
C TYR A 139 2.96 6.18 6.70
N SER A 140 3.32 5.16 7.47
CA SER A 140 2.84 3.78 7.32
C SER A 140 2.79 3.06 8.68
N ILE A 141 2.50 1.77 8.68
CA ILE A 141 2.49 0.94 9.90
C ILE A 141 3.89 0.79 10.53
N ASP A 142 4.95 1.02 9.76
CA ASP A 142 6.35 0.82 10.13
C ASP A 142 7.22 2.05 9.91
N GLU A 143 6.64 3.18 9.47
CA GLU A 143 7.38 4.39 9.13
C GLU A 143 6.72 5.66 9.66
N VAL A 144 7.54 6.54 10.23
CA VAL A 144 7.12 7.86 10.73
C VAL A 144 8.05 8.97 10.26
N PHE A 145 7.51 10.19 10.16
CA PHE A 145 8.26 11.44 10.06
C PHE A 145 8.08 12.23 11.34
N ILE A 146 9.13 12.89 11.78
CA ILE A 146 9.21 13.67 13.01
C ILE A 146 9.80 15.05 12.68
N ASP A 147 9.14 16.13 13.06
CA ASP A 147 9.78 17.44 13.15
C ASP A 147 10.51 17.53 14.50
N ALA A 148 11.83 17.39 14.45
CA ALA A 148 12.67 17.36 15.65
C ALA A 148 13.17 18.74 16.07
N THR A 149 12.92 19.80 15.29
CA THR A 149 13.56 21.11 15.39
C THR A 149 13.56 21.68 16.81
N SER A 150 12.38 21.84 17.43
CA SER A 150 12.25 22.42 18.75
C SER A 150 12.80 21.54 19.88
N TYR A 151 12.81 20.24 19.68
CA TYR A 151 13.27 19.26 20.69
C TYR A 151 14.81 19.26 20.81
N LEU A 152 15.51 19.38 19.68
CA LEU A 152 16.96 19.38 19.67
C LEU A 152 17.52 20.61 20.44
N ASP A 153 16.93 21.78 20.23
CA ASP A 153 17.30 23.00 20.92
C ASP A 153 17.00 22.89 22.43
N THR A 154 15.82 22.36 22.78
CA THR A 154 15.40 22.24 24.18
C THR A 154 16.22 21.22 24.96
N LEU A 155 16.55 20.09 24.33
CA LEU A 155 17.28 19.00 24.96
C LEU A 155 18.80 19.15 24.85
N HIS A 156 19.29 20.11 24.08
CA HIS A 156 20.73 20.35 23.80
C HIS A 156 21.43 19.08 23.28
N ILE A 157 20.78 18.32 22.39
CA ILE A 157 21.33 17.10 21.81
C ILE A 157 21.40 17.19 20.27
N SER A 158 22.28 16.39 19.68
CA SER A 158 22.34 16.29 18.22
C SER A 158 21.11 15.53 17.66
N ALA A 159 20.74 15.83 16.41
CA ALA A 159 19.68 15.08 15.72
C ALA A 159 20.01 13.58 15.61
N HIS A 160 21.29 13.25 15.44
CA HIS A 160 21.77 11.87 15.41
C HIS A 160 21.55 11.16 16.75
N ASP A 161 21.92 11.77 17.87
CA ASP A 161 21.75 11.18 19.20
C ASP A 161 20.28 11.07 19.58
N PHE A 162 19.46 12.04 19.16
CA PHE A 162 18.02 11.99 19.36
C PHE A 162 17.38 10.81 18.59
N ALA A 163 17.74 10.64 17.32
CA ALA A 163 17.29 9.50 16.52
C ALA A 163 17.73 8.16 17.14
N LEU A 164 18.99 8.05 17.57
CA LEU A 164 19.51 6.86 18.26
C LEU A 164 18.77 6.56 19.55
N ARG A 165 18.47 7.58 20.35
CA ARG A 165 17.71 7.45 21.59
C ARG A 165 16.33 6.84 21.31
N LEU A 166 15.58 7.40 20.37
CA LEU A 166 14.26 6.90 20.01
C LEU A 166 14.31 5.45 19.51
N ILE A 167 15.26 5.12 18.63
CA ILE A 167 15.39 3.77 18.07
C ILE A 167 15.79 2.76 19.16
N ARG A 168 16.68 3.11 20.08
CA ARG A 168 17.10 2.22 21.16
C ARG A 168 16.00 1.95 22.17
N GLU A 169 15.16 2.94 22.49
CA GLU A 169 13.98 2.73 23.33
C GLU A 169 12.95 1.80 22.63
N VAL A 170 12.72 2.00 21.34
CA VAL A 170 11.88 1.08 20.55
C VAL A 170 12.46 -0.33 20.56
N LEU A 171 13.77 -0.49 20.35
CA LEU A 171 14.44 -1.78 20.38
C LEU A 171 14.31 -2.45 21.76
N GLN A 172 14.52 -1.69 22.84
CA GLN A 172 14.43 -2.19 24.20
C GLN A 172 13.01 -2.68 24.54
N GLU A 173 11.98 -1.96 24.12
CA GLU A 173 10.59 -2.32 24.45
C GLU A 173 9.97 -3.35 23.52
N THR A 174 10.37 -3.39 22.27
CA THR A 174 9.71 -4.21 21.26
C THR A 174 10.61 -5.26 20.64
N GLY A 175 11.93 -5.19 20.84
CA GLY A 175 12.90 -6.03 20.15
C GLY A 175 13.09 -5.69 18.66
N VAL A 176 12.38 -4.68 18.13
CA VAL A 176 12.47 -4.28 16.72
C VAL A 176 13.47 -3.14 16.57
N THR A 177 14.46 -3.31 15.70
CA THR A 177 15.40 -2.23 15.35
C THR A 177 14.87 -1.41 14.16
N ALA A 178 15.46 -0.24 13.95
CA ALA A 178 15.05 0.69 12.89
C ALA A 178 16.25 1.30 12.14
N THR A 179 15.93 1.97 11.05
CA THR A 179 16.84 2.82 10.28
C THR A 179 16.30 4.24 10.30
N ALA A 180 17.15 5.25 10.47
CA ALA A 180 16.74 6.64 10.42
C ALA A 180 17.47 7.43 9.35
N GLY A 181 16.78 8.45 8.85
CA GLY A 181 17.33 9.49 8.03
C GLY A 181 17.02 10.86 8.61
N ILE A 182 18.00 11.74 8.63
CA ILE A 182 17.92 13.12 9.11
C ILE A 182 18.05 14.04 7.91
N GLY A 183 17.22 15.05 7.83
CA GLY A 183 17.24 16.02 6.72
C GLY A 183 16.75 17.40 7.13
N THR A 184 17.14 18.42 6.37
CA THR A 184 16.67 19.80 6.50
C THR A 184 15.20 19.97 6.06
N ASN A 185 14.66 18.96 5.39
CA ASN A 185 13.26 18.86 4.98
C ASN A 185 12.82 17.38 4.94
N LEU A 186 11.50 17.15 4.77
CA LEU A 186 10.91 15.81 4.78
C LEU A 186 11.45 14.89 3.66
N TYR A 187 11.72 15.47 2.48
CA TYR A 187 12.27 14.70 1.35
C TYR A 187 13.69 14.22 1.67
N LEU A 188 14.56 15.10 2.13
CA LEU A 188 15.96 14.76 2.46
C LEU A 188 16.05 13.76 3.62
N ALA A 189 15.19 13.90 4.65
CA ALA A 189 15.10 12.90 5.72
C ALA A 189 14.74 11.51 5.17
N LYS A 190 13.74 11.43 4.27
CA LYS A 190 13.34 10.17 3.62
C LYS A 190 14.45 9.60 2.74
N ILE A 191 15.11 10.42 1.93
CA ILE A 191 16.20 9.98 1.03
C ILE A 191 17.44 9.55 1.82
N ALA A 192 17.78 10.25 2.90
CA ALA A 192 18.86 9.86 3.81
C ALA A 192 18.59 8.45 4.38
N MET A 193 17.35 8.18 4.80
CA MET A 193 16.94 6.89 5.32
C MET A 193 16.96 5.79 4.25
N ASP A 194 16.30 6.02 3.10
CA ASP A 194 16.06 4.96 2.11
C ASP A 194 17.28 4.62 1.26
N ILE A 195 18.10 5.62 0.91
CA ILE A 195 19.24 5.42 0.01
C ILE A 195 20.55 5.35 0.78
N VAL A 196 20.83 6.30 1.68
CA VAL A 196 22.14 6.38 2.34
C VAL A 196 22.21 5.40 3.51
N ALA A 197 21.31 5.51 4.51
CA ALA A 197 21.36 4.70 5.72
C ALA A 197 21.24 3.20 5.42
N LYS A 198 20.38 2.79 4.48
CA LYS A 198 20.20 1.36 4.12
C LYS A 198 21.48 0.72 3.53
N ARG A 199 22.44 1.53 3.04
CA ARG A 199 23.72 1.06 2.49
C ARG A 199 24.89 1.16 3.49
N MET A 200 24.69 1.86 4.59
CA MET A 200 25.72 1.97 5.65
C MET A 200 25.86 0.65 6.41
N LYS A 201 27.04 0.43 6.97
CA LYS A 201 27.26 -0.65 7.94
C LYS A 201 26.46 -0.35 9.21
N PRO A 202 25.67 -1.31 9.72
CA PRO A 202 24.93 -1.12 10.97
C PRO A 202 25.88 -1.06 12.16
N ASP A 203 25.42 -0.45 13.28
CA ASP A 203 26.06 -0.60 14.59
C ASP A 203 25.76 -2.00 15.19
N ALA A 204 26.19 -2.22 16.43
CA ALA A 204 26.01 -3.49 17.14
C ALA A 204 24.53 -3.88 17.29
N ASP A 205 23.63 -2.89 17.42
CA ASP A 205 22.19 -3.06 17.57
C ASP A 205 21.46 -3.15 16.23
N GLY A 206 22.19 -3.15 15.12
CA GLY A 206 21.65 -3.17 13.76
C GLY A 206 21.10 -1.82 13.28
N VAL A 207 21.31 -0.75 14.03
CA VAL A 207 20.84 0.62 13.74
C VAL A 207 21.70 1.26 12.66
N ARG A 208 21.08 2.07 11.82
CA ARG A 208 21.72 2.90 10.80
C ARG A 208 21.07 4.27 10.81
N VAL A 209 21.88 5.31 10.91
CA VAL A 209 21.43 6.70 10.84
C VAL A 209 22.25 7.44 9.80
N ALA A 210 21.60 8.09 8.84
CA ALA A 210 22.25 8.96 7.86
C ALA A 210 21.68 10.36 7.92
N GLN A 211 22.44 11.35 7.49
CA GLN A 211 22.02 12.74 7.44
C GLN A 211 22.32 13.35 6.07
N LEU A 212 21.40 14.14 5.55
CA LEU A 212 21.55 14.92 4.32
C LEU A 212 21.03 16.34 4.52
N ASP A 213 21.75 17.27 3.96
CA ASP A 213 21.29 18.61 3.58
C ASP A 213 21.26 18.71 2.04
N GLU A 214 20.86 19.84 1.49
CA GLU A 214 20.72 20.06 0.06
C GLU A 214 22.06 19.91 -0.69
N LEU A 215 23.17 20.33 -0.08
CA LEU A 215 24.50 20.26 -0.70
C LEU A 215 25.03 18.83 -0.69
N SER A 216 25.00 18.17 0.46
CA SER A 216 25.43 16.77 0.60
C SER A 216 24.59 15.82 -0.23
N TYR A 217 23.29 16.08 -0.36
CA TYR A 217 22.39 15.35 -1.27
C TYR A 217 22.86 15.46 -2.72
N ARG A 218 23.13 16.68 -3.20
CA ARG A 218 23.58 16.90 -4.59
C ARG A 218 24.92 16.22 -4.83
N HIS A 219 25.87 16.34 -3.91
CA HIS A 219 27.18 15.70 -4.04
C HIS A 219 27.11 14.18 -4.05
N ALA A 220 26.31 13.59 -3.15
CA ALA A 220 26.28 12.16 -2.97
C ALA A 220 25.35 11.43 -3.95
N LEU A 221 24.21 12.06 -4.34
CA LEU A 221 23.09 11.33 -4.96
C LEU A 221 22.68 11.84 -6.33
N TRP A 222 23.18 12.97 -6.84
CA TRP A 222 22.82 13.44 -8.17
C TRP A 222 23.18 12.46 -9.30
N ALA A 223 24.22 11.63 -9.13
CA ALA A 223 24.61 10.58 -10.07
C ALA A 223 24.02 9.20 -9.73
N HIS A 224 23.24 9.08 -8.65
CA HIS A 224 22.70 7.82 -8.21
C HIS A 224 21.68 7.23 -9.19
N ARG A 225 21.73 5.91 -9.37
CA ARG A 225 20.79 5.09 -10.16
C ARG A 225 20.40 3.84 -9.37
N PRO A 226 19.18 3.32 -9.58
CA PRO A 226 18.14 3.78 -10.51
C PRO A 226 17.31 4.93 -9.93
N LEU A 227 16.62 5.68 -10.79
CA LEU A 227 15.69 6.74 -10.38
C LEU A 227 14.56 6.25 -9.46
N THR A 228 14.17 4.98 -9.57
CA THR A 228 13.13 4.36 -8.73
C THR A 228 13.51 4.20 -7.25
N ASP A 229 14.75 4.45 -6.87
CA ASP A 229 15.18 4.48 -5.47
C ASP A 229 14.74 5.78 -4.78
N PHE A 230 14.47 6.84 -5.57
CA PHE A 230 14.04 8.12 -5.04
C PHE A 230 12.54 8.14 -4.74
N TRP A 231 12.21 8.68 -3.58
CA TRP A 231 10.83 8.83 -3.15
C TRP A 231 9.99 9.56 -4.21
N ARG A 232 8.77 9.07 -4.46
CA ARG A 232 7.81 9.51 -5.47
C ARG A 232 8.17 9.23 -6.94
N ILE A 233 9.34 8.68 -7.25
CA ILE A 233 9.67 8.23 -8.60
C ILE A 233 9.35 6.74 -8.76
N GLY A 234 8.16 6.44 -9.27
CA GLY A 234 7.77 5.07 -9.64
C GLY A 234 8.26 4.67 -11.04
N ARG A 235 8.09 3.40 -11.39
CA ARG A 235 8.50 2.84 -12.70
C ARG A 235 7.97 3.64 -13.90
N GLY A 236 6.75 4.19 -13.82
CA GLY A 236 6.16 4.98 -14.90
C GLY A 236 6.87 6.31 -15.11
N TYR A 237 7.26 6.99 -14.01
CA TYR A 237 8.04 8.22 -14.07
C TYR A 237 9.46 7.93 -14.58
N ALA A 238 10.14 6.93 -14.01
CA ALA A 238 11.47 6.54 -14.46
C ALA A 238 11.49 6.19 -15.95
N ALA A 239 10.56 5.37 -16.44
CA ALA A 239 10.49 5.02 -17.86
C ALA A 239 10.28 6.23 -18.77
N LYS A 240 9.46 7.22 -18.38
CA LYS A 240 9.28 8.46 -19.16
C LYS A 240 10.54 9.32 -19.18
N LEU A 241 11.22 9.44 -18.04
CA LEU A 241 12.48 10.18 -17.92
C LEU A 241 13.59 9.52 -18.74
N GLU A 242 13.79 8.23 -18.59
CA GLU A 242 14.80 7.44 -19.30
C GLU A 242 14.58 7.46 -20.82
N ALA A 243 13.33 7.40 -21.29
CA ALA A 243 12.98 7.53 -22.71
C ALA A 243 13.34 8.92 -23.29
N ASN A 244 13.53 9.94 -22.45
CA ASN A 244 13.96 11.28 -22.83
C ASN A 244 15.42 11.56 -22.44
N GLY A 245 16.23 10.54 -22.11
CA GLY A 245 17.65 10.68 -21.82
C GLY A 245 17.98 11.21 -20.41
N LEU A 246 16.98 11.28 -19.50
CA LEU A 246 17.16 11.74 -18.12
C LEU A 246 17.22 10.52 -17.19
N TYR A 247 18.40 10.19 -16.71
CA TYR A 247 18.69 8.96 -15.96
C TYR A 247 18.96 9.17 -14.47
N THR A 248 19.19 10.41 -14.05
CA THR A 248 19.59 10.76 -12.69
C THR A 248 18.87 12.03 -12.21
N MET A 249 18.86 12.25 -10.88
CA MET A 249 18.31 13.49 -10.32
C MET A 249 19.11 14.72 -10.79
N GLY A 250 20.41 14.56 -10.95
CA GLY A 250 21.25 15.62 -11.53
C GLY A 250 20.90 15.96 -12.97
N ASP A 251 20.44 14.99 -13.79
CA ASP A 251 19.98 15.28 -15.16
C ASP A 251 18.68 16.07 -15.12
N ILE A 252 17.75 15.74 -14.21
CA ILE A 252 16.49 16.46 -14.03
C ILE A 252 16.76 17.89 -13.56
N ALA A 253 17.63 18.07 -12.56
CA ALA A 253 18.00 19.38 -12.04
C ALA A 253 18.65 20.26 -13.15
N ARG A 254 19.56 19.71 -13.95
CA ARG A 254 20.17 20.44 -15.05
C ARG A 254 19.16 20.75 -16.16
N CYS A 255 18.25 19.82 -16.46
CA CYS A 255 17.17 20.04 -17.42
C CYS A 255 16.32 21.26 -17.02
N SER A 256 15.99 21.45 -15.75
CA SER A 256 15.18 22.58 -15.30
C SER A 256 15.86 23.96 -15.48
N LEU A 257 17.17 23.99 -15.73
CA LEU A 257 17.93 25.23 -15.97
C LEU A 257 18.10 25.57 -17.46
N GLY A 258 17.68 24.69 -18.36
CA GLY A 258 17.82 24.88 -19.79
C GLY A 258 17.00 26.08 -20.32
N LYS A 259 17.54 26.74 -21.33
CA LYS A 259 16.83 27.86 -21.99
C LYS A 259 15.60 27.36 -22.74
N ALA A 260 14.60 28.22 -22.91
CA ALA A 260 13.38 27.88 -23.67
C ALA A 260 13.64 27.40 -25.11
N SER A 261 14.77 27.78 -25.72
CA SER A 261 15.20 27.32 -27.05
C SER A 261 15.89 25.97 -27.08
N GLU A 262 16.24 25.41 -25.92
CA GLU A 262 16.95 24.12 -25.80
C GLU A 262 15.95 22.97 -25.67
N HIS A 263 16.36 21.77 -26.08
CA HIS A 263 15.52 20.57 -25.95
C HIS A 263 15.31 20.20 -24.47
N TYR A 264 16.37 20.24 -23.67
CA TYR A 264 16.33 19.99 -22.25
C TYR A 264 16.08 21.29 -21.50
N ASN A 265 14.84 21.53 -21.16
CA ASN A 265 14.37 22.68 -20.41
C ASN A 265 13.20 22.30 -19.50
N GLU A 266 12.69 23.24 -18.74
CA GLU A 266 11.57 23.06 -17.83
C GLU A 266 10.30 22.63 -18.56
N ASP A 267 10.02 23.17 -19.77
CA ASP A 267 8.86 22.83 -20.58
C ASP A 267 8.81 21.33 -20.95
N LEU A 268 9.97 20.69 -21.15
CA LEU A 268 10.01 19.25 -21.38
C LEU A 268 9.44 18.50 -20.17
N LEU A 269 9.83 18.88 -18.95
CA LEU A 269 9.36 18.24 -17.73
C LEU A 269 7.85 18.46 -17.53
N TYR A 270 7.35 19.67 -17.78
CA TYR A 270 5.92 19.97 -17.72
C TYR A 270 5.11 19.21 -18.78
N ARG A 271 5.61 19.03 -19.98
CA ARG A 271 4.97 18.19 -21.02
C ARG A 271 4.86 16.72 -20.59
N LEU A 272 5.87 16.21 -19.90
CA LEU A 272 5.89 14.80 -19.45
C LEU A 272 5.02 14.55 -18.20
N PHE A 273 4.95 15.49 -17.28
CA PHE A 273 4.40 15.27 -15.94
C PHE A 273 3.30 16.27 -15.52
N GLY A 274 3.04 17.30 -16.34
CA GLY A 274 2.12 18.37 -15.97
C GLY A 274 2.59 19.10 -14.71
N VAL A 275 1.67 19.53 -13.86
CA VAL A 275 1.96 20.23 -12.59
C VAL A 275 2.87 19.42 -11.64
N GLN A 276 2.93 18.10 -11.79
CA GLN A 276 3.84 17.27 -10.99
C GLN A 276 5.33 17.49 -11.34
N ALA A 277 5.63 18.21 -12.41
CA ALA A 277 7.00 18.59 -12.75
C ALA A 277 7.61 19.51 -11.69
N GLU A 278 6.84 20.42 -11.08
CA GLU A 278 7.31 21.30 -10.00
C GLU A 278 7.91 20.51 -8.86
N LEU A 279 7.15 19.56 -8.31
CA LEU A 279 7.63 18.73 -7.22
C LEU A 279 8.84 17.86 -7.63
N LEU A 280 8.87 17.38 -8.88
CA LEU A 280 9.98 16.59 -9.39
C LEU A 280 11.26 17.43 -9.49
N ILE A 281 11.16 18.68 -9.94
CA ILE A 281 12.26 19.64 -10.03
C ILE A 281 12.75 19.97 -8.63
N ASP A 282 11.87 20.35 -7.72
CA ASP A 282 12.21 20.66 -6.32
C ASP A 282 12.97 19.50 -5.68
N HIS A 283 12.45 18.29 -5.79
CA HIS A 283 13.12 17.09 -5.27
C HIS A 283 14.47 16.82 -5.95
N ALA A 284 14.63 17.13 -7.24
CA ALA A 284 15.91 17.01 -7.91
C ALA A 284 16.96 18.00 -7.34
N TRP A 285 16.52 19.16 -6.87
CA TRP A 285 17.36 20.13 -6.17
C TRP A 285 17.54 19.84 -4.69
N GLY A 286 16.80 18.87 -4.12
CA GLY A 286 16.78 18.55 -2.69
C GLY A 286 15.88 19.49 -1.88
N ILE A 287 14.91 20.11 -2.52
CA ILE A 287 13.97 21.04 -1.92
C ILE A 287 12.64 20.35 -1.64
N GLU A 288 12.05 20.58 -0.47
CA GLU A 288 10.68 20.22 -0.13
C GLU A 288 10.12 21.29 0.79
N THR A 289 9.05 21.93 0.36
CA THR A 289 8.42 23.04 1.10
C THR A 289 7.37 22.61 2.10
N THR A 290 6.85 21.38 1.94
CA THR A 290 5.81 20.82 2.82
C THR A 290 6.36 20.66 4.25
N ARG A 291 5.60 21.17 5.22
CA ARG A 291 5.89 21.08 6.64
C ARG A 291 4.93 20.12 7.35
N MET A 292 5.27 19.79 8.60
CA MET A 292 4.39 18.94 9.43
C MET A 292 2.99 19.57 9.60
N GLU A 293 2.92 20.88 9.80
CA GLU A 293 1.66 21.62 9.90
C GLU A 293 0.79 21.51 8.64
N ASP A 294 1.39 21.56 7.44
CA ASP A 294 0.68 21.41 6.17
C ASP A 294 0.05 20.04 6.06
N ILE A 295 0.80 18.99 6.44
CA ILE A 295 0.30 17.61 6.46
C ILE A 295 -0.90 17.48 7.43
N LYS A 296 -0.80 18.05 8.62
CA LYS A 296 -1.85 17.99 9.66
C LYS A 296 -3.12 18.75 9.25
N HIS A 297 -2.97 19.86 8.56
CA HIS A 297 -4.10 20.69 8.12
C HIS A 297 -4.66 20.27 6.76
N TYR A 298 -3.95 19.42 6.00
CA TYR A 298 -4.41 18.99 4.68
C TYR A 298 -5.76 18.30 4.72
N ARG A 299 -6.69 18.79 3.91
CA ARG A 299 -8.01 18.18 3.69
C ARG A 299 -8.19 17.96 2.19
N PRO A 300 -8.32 16.71 1.73
CA PRO A 300 -8.49 16.42 0.31
C PRO A 300 -9.81 17.01 -0.21
N LYS A 301 -9.80 17.66 -1.38
CA LYS A 301 -10.97 18.23 -2.05
C LYS A 301 -11.99 17.16 -2.47
N SER A 302 -11.49 15.98 -2.89
CA SER A 302 -12.33 14.84 -3.20
C SER A 302 -11.93 13.65 -2.33
N ARG A 303 -12.90 12.87 -1.89
CA ARG A 303 -12.69 11.66 -1.11
C ARG A 303 -13.32 10.49 -1.81
N SER A 304 -12.67 9.34 -1.72
CA SER A 304 -13.19 8.08 -2.21
C SER A 304 -12.86 6.94 -1.25
N ILE A 305 -13.69 5.91 -1.23
CA ILE A 305 -13.42 4.64 -0.54
C ILE A 305 -13.34 3.55 -1.58
N HIS A 306 -12.27 2.79 -1.54
CA HIS A 306 -12.01 1.71 -2.48
C HIS A 306 -11.96 0.36 -1.77
N HIS A 307 -12.66 -0.62 -2.32
CA HIS A 307 -12.53 -2.02 -1.94
C HIS A 307 -11.97 -2.81 -3.12
N GLY A 308 -10.88 -3.54 -2.89
CA GLY A 308 -10.26 -4.40 -3.90
C GLY A 308 -10.14 -5.84 -3.41
N GLN A 309 -10.35 -6.80 -4.32
CA GLN A 309 -10.11 -8.20 -4.05
C GLN A 309 -9.43 -8.87 -5.24
N VAL A 310 -8.39 -9.66 -4.96
CA VAL A 310 -7.84 -10.62 -5.90
C VAL A 310 -8.36 -12.00 -5.47
N LEU A 311 -9.12 -12.64 -6.34
CA LEU A 311 -9.70 -13.95 -6.08
C LEU A 311 -8.59 -15.02 -6.00
N GLN A 312 -8.74 -16.04 -5.16
CA GLN A 312 -7.74 -17.10 -5.00
C GLN A 312 -7.57 -17.94 -6.26
N MET A 313 -8.67 -18.16 -6.98
CA MET A 313 -8.74 -18.82 -8.28
C MET A 313 -9.56 -17.97 -9.25
N PRO A 314 -9.46 -18.19 -10.57
CA PRO A 314 -10.33 -17.55 -11.53
C PRO A 314 -11.78 -17.95 -11.30
N TYR A 315 -12.69 -16.98 -11.29
CA TYR A 315 -14.14 -17.21 -11.16
C TYR A 315 -14.84 -17.01 -12.49
N ALA A 316 -15.86 -17.83 -12.73
CA ALA A 316 -16.85 -17.57 -13.75
C ALA A 316 -17.72 -16.36 -13.36
N THR A 317 -18.44 -15.83 -14.31
CA THR A 317 -19.17 -14.56 -14.19
C THR A 317 -20.22 -14.59 -13.07
N ASP A 318 -20.96 -15.68 -12.91
CA ASP A 318 -21.99 -15.87 -11.88
C ASP A 318 -21.42 -15.79 -10.45
N LYS A 319 -20.32 -16.51 -10.20
CA LYS A 319 -19.63 -16.49 -8.90
C LYS A 319 -18.99 -15.12 -8.62
N ALA A 320 -18.41 -14.49 -9.63
CA ALA A 320 -17.83 -13.15 -9.46
C ALA A 320 -18.90 -12.08 -9.22
N ARG A 321 -20.11 -12.23 -9.79
CA ARG A 321 -21.26 -11.38 -9.54
C ARG A 321 -21.69 -11.40 -8.07
N LEU A 322 -21.69 -12.57 -7.45
CA LEU A 322 -21.94 -12.72 -6.01
C LEU A 322 -20.89 -11.95 -5.19
N VAL A 323 -19.60 -12.04 -5.56
CA VAL A 323 -18.53 -11.31 -4.86
C VAL A 323 -18.69 -9.79 -5.01
N VAL A 324 -19.10 -9.29 -6.19
CA VAL A 324 -19.40 -7.85 -6.37
C VAL A 324 -20.52 -7.42 -5.44
N TRP A 325 -21.59 -8.21 -5.35
CA TRP A 325 -22.71 -7.97 -4.44
C TRP A 325 -22.26 -7.91 -2.97
N GLU A 326 -21.45 -8.89 -2.51
CA GLU A 326 -20.86 -8.92 -1.17
C GLU A 326 -19.96 -7.70 -0.89
N MET A 327 -19.11 -7.33 -1.87
CA MET A 327 -18.21 -6.20 -1.73
C MET A 327 -18.99 -4.88 -1.63
N THR A 328 -20.12 -4.76 -2.33
CA THR A 328 -20.98 -3.57 -2.26
C THR A 328 -21.68 -3.46 -0.91
N ASP A 329 -22.14 -4.57 -0.33
CA ASP A 329 -22.69 -4.60 1.03
C ASP A 329 -21.65 -4.14 2.07
N ALA A 330 -20.38 -4.59 1.92
CA ALA A 330 -19.28 -4.12 2.75
C ALA A 330 -18.95 -2.64 2.55
N LEU A 331 -19.01 -2.14 1.32
CA LEU A 331 -18.80 -0.72 1.02
C LEU A 331 -19.90 0.15 1.66
N ALA A 332 -21.17 -0.26 1.55
CA ALA A 332 -22.30 0.41 2.18
C ALA A 332 -22.17 0.44 3.71
N HIS A 333 -21.69 -0.66 4.31
CA HIS A 333 -21.38 -0.72 5.74
C HIS A 333 -20.28 0.28 6.14
N ASP A 334 -19.18 0.34 5.39
CA ASP A 334 -18.07 1.26 5.68
C ASP A 334 -18.48 2.73 5.51
N LEU A 335 -19.36 3.05 4.54
CA LEU A 335 -19.94 4.38 4.39
C LEU A 335 -20.76 4.75 5.63
N ALA A 336 -21.62 3.85 6.12
CA ALA A 336 -22.45 4.09 7.29
C ALA A 336 -21.61 4.28 8.57
N VAL A 337 -20.62 3.42 8.80
CA VAL A 337 -19.69 3.53 9.96
C VAL A 337 -18.95 4.87 9.98
N LYS A 338 -18.62 5.39 8.81
CA LYS A 338 -17.88 6.67 8.65
C LYS A 338 -18.79 7.90 8.53
N HIS A 339 -20.10 7.72 8.63
CA HIS A 339 -21.10 8.77 8.40
C HIS A 339 -20.93 9.51 7.07
N LEU A 340 -20.68 8.74 5.99
CA LEU A 340 -20.43 9.26 4.65
C LEU A 340 -21.52 8.84 3.66
N THR A 341 -21.75 9.69 2.68
CA THR A 341 -22.58 9.41 1.50
C THR A 341 -21.77 9.56 0.22
N CYS A 342 -22.21 8.91 -0.84
CA CYS A 342 -21.64 9.06 -2.20
C CYS A 342 -22.78 9.30 -3.21
N ASP A 343 -22.42 9.80 -4.38
CA ASP A 343 -23.33 9.92 -5.53
C ASP A 343 -22.85 9.17 -6.77
N ARG A 344 -21.67 8.56 -6.70
CA ARG A 344 -21.08 7.79 -7.80
C ARG A 344 -20.38 6.56 -7.25
N ILE A 345 -20.64 5.43 -7.89
CA ILE A 345 -19.95 4.16 -7.63
C ILE A 345 -19.31 3.66 -8.91
N GLU A 346 -18.13 3.07 -8.78
CA GLU A 346 -17.34 2.58 -9.90
C GLU A 346 -17.01 1.10 -9.71
N LEU A 347 -16.93 0.37 -10.83
CA LEU A 347 -16.57 -1.03 -10.89
C LEU A 347 -15.44 -1.24 -11.89
N THR A 348 -14.41 -1.95 -11.49
CA THR A 348 -13.35 -2.43 -12.36
C THR A 348 -13.18 -3.93 -12.20
N ILE A 349 -13.27 -4.66 -13.30
CA ILE A 349 -13.10 -6.11 -13.36
C ILE A 349 -11.84 -6.45 -14.14
N GLY A 350 -10.91 -7.11 -13.49
CA GLY A 350 -9.69 -7.64 -14.11
C GLY A 350 -9.83 -9.14 -14.38
N TYR A 351 -9.56 -9.50 -15.63
CA TYR A 351 -9.67 -10.89 -16.09
C TYR A 351 -8.39 -11.69 -15.83
N ASP A 352 -8.52 -13.00 -15.73
CA ASP A 352 -7.40 -13.91 -15.53
C ASP A 352 -6.69 -14.24 -16.85
N VAL A 353 -5.41 -14.57 -16.77
CA VAL A 353 -4.59 -15.03 -17.90
C VAL A 353 -5.15 -16.30 -18.52
N GLU A 354 -5.81 -17.15 -17.72
CA GLU A 354 -6.42 -18.40 -18.20
C GLU A 354 -7.50 -18.15 -19.27
N SER A 355 -8.12 -16.96 -19.27
CA SER A 355 -9.06 -16.57 -20.34
C SER A 355 -8.44 -16.56 -21.74
N LEU A 356 -7.12 -16.36 -21.86
CA LEU A 356 -6.39 -16.36 -23.14
C LEU A 356 -5.59 -17.64 -23.39
N THR A 357 -5.39 -18.48 -22.36
CA THR A 357 -4.67 -19.75 -22.48
C THR A 357 -5.56 -20.96 -22.68
N ARG A 358 -6.86 -20.83 -22.35
CA ARG A 358 -7.87 -21.86 -22.64
C ARG A 358 -8.45 -21.64 -24.04
N PRO A 359 -8.24 -22.59 -24.98
CA PRO A 359 -8.67 -22.41 -26.38
C PRO A 359 -10.16 -22.11 -26.54
N GLU A 360 -11.01 -22.77 -25.75
CA GLU A 360 -12.46 -22.62 -25.74
C GLU A 360 -12.92 -21.20 -25.35
N ILE A 361 -12.19 -20.54 -24.44
CA ILE A 361 -12.49 -19.17 -24.02
C ILE A 361 -11.85 -18.19 -25.01
N ARG A 362 -10.62 -18.47 -25.42
CA ARG A 362 -9.85 -17.60 -26.31
C ARG A 362 -10.55 -17.39 -27.66
N SER A 363 -11.19 -18.43 -28.21
CA SER A 363 -11.94 -18.36 -29.47
C SER A 363 -13.14 -17.42 -29.41
N LEU A 364 -13.73 -17.21 -28.23
CA LEU A 364 -14.88 -16.32 -28.03
C LEU A 364 -14.49 -14.87 -27.72
N TYR A 365 -13.20 -14.60 -27.49
CA TYR A 365 -12.74 -13.26 -27.12
C TYR A 365 -12.03 -12.55 -28.27
N HIS A 366 -12.66 -11.51 -28.79
CA HIS A 366 -12.14 -10.63 -29.86
C HIS A 366 -11.77 -9.22 -29.36
N GLY A 367 -11.78 -9.01 -28.03
CA GLY A 367 -11.49 -7.72 -27.44
C GLY A 367 -9.99 -7.40 -27.34
N ARG A 368 -9.69 -6.24 -26.78
CA ARG A 368 -8.31 -5.75 -26.58
C ARG A 368 -7.54 -6.60 -25.57
N ILE A 369 -6.28 -6.87 -25.88
CA ILE A 369 -5.33 -7.59 -25.00
C ILE A 369 -4.27 -6.60 -24.53
N ARG A 370 -3.81 -6.75 -23.28
CA ARG A 370 -2.68 -6.01 -22.73
C ARG A 370 -1.65 -6.95 -22.12
N THR A 371 -0.44 -6.48 -22.01
CA THR A 371 0.62 -7.17 -21.27
C THR A 371 0.58 -6.72 -19.79
N ASP A 372 0.55 -7.65 -18.88
CA ASP A 372 0.68 -7.36 -17.45
C ASP A 372 2.14 -7.09 -17.05
N ARG A 373 2.36 -6.70 -15.79
CA ARG A 373 3.72 -6.40 -15.26
C ARG A 373 4.68 -7.60 -15.28
N TYR A 374 4.19 -8.81 -15.52
CA TYR A 374 4.98 -10.03 -15.61
C TYR A 374 5.22 -10.47 -17.07
N GLY A 375 4.87 -9.64 -18.05
CA GLY A 375 4.99 -9.94 -19.47
C GLY A 375 3.92 -10.89 -20.02
N ARG A 376 2.83 -11.18 -19.25
CA ARG A 376 1.78 -12.11 -19.68
C ARG A 376 0.66 -11.35 -20.38
N SER A 377 0.13 -11.94 -21.45
CA SER A 377 -1.05 -11.43 -22.13
C SER A 377 -2.29 -11.67 -21.28
N VAL A 378 -3.09 -10.62 -21.06
CA VAL A 378 -4.36 -10.67 -20.33
C VAL A 378 -5.41 -9.85 -21.07
N PRO A 379 -6.71 -10.19 -20.99
CA PRO A 379 -7.77 -9.36 -21.55
C PRO A 379 -7.76 -7.96 -20.93
N TRP A 380 -8.20 -6.97 -21.71
CA TRP A 380 -8.39 -5.61 -21.19
C TRP A 380 -9.45 -5.61 -20.09
N PRO A 381 -9.24 -4.93 -18.95
CA PRO A 381 -10.22 -4.92 -17.87
C PRO A 381 -11.50 -4.20 -18.29
N SER A 382 -12.64 -4.66 -17.81
CA SER A 382 -13.88 -3.91 -17.87
C SER A 382 -13.92 -2.85 -16.78
N HIS A 383 -14.37 -1.65 -17.13
CA HIS A 383 -14.52 -0.54 -16.21
C HIS A 383 -15.80 0.22 -16.53
N GLY A 384 -16.52 0.62 -15.49
CA GLY A 384 -17.70 1.46 -15.62
C GLY A 384 -18.05 2.14 -14.29
N HIS A 385 -19.02 3.03 -14.37
CA HIS A 385 -19.55 3.72 -13.22
C HIS A 385 -21.06 3.93 -13.38
N CYS A 386 -21.74 4.13 -12.26
CA CYS A 386 -23.12 4.59 -12.25
C CYS A 386 -23.30 5.68 -11.18
N THR A 387 -24.23 6.58 -11.45
CA THR A 387 -24.69 7.61 -10.51
C THR A 387 -25.77 7.02 -9.62
N VAL A 388 -25.75 7.37 -8.35
CA VAL A 388 -26.74 6.97 -7.37
C VAL A 388 -27.19 8.20 -6.58
N GLU A 389 -28.39 8.14 -6.04
CA GLU A 389 -28.87 9.21 -5.15
C GLU A 389 -28.05 9.23 -3.87
N ARG A 390 -27.69 10.44 -3.39
CA ARG A 390 -26.98 10.59 -2.11
C ARG A 390 -27.82 10.06 -0.95
N GLY A 391 -27.19 9.24 -0.11
CA GLY A 391 -27.91 8.60 0.99
C GLY A 391 -28.83 7.45 0.55
N ALA A 392 -28.66 6.95 -0.68
CA ALA A 392 -29.35 5.76 -1.15
C ALA A 392 -29.18 4.58 -0.18
N PRO A 393 -30.25 3.78 0.05
CA PRO A 393 -30.17 2.59 0.88
C PRO A 393 -29.16 1.57 0.33
N PRO A 394 -28.58 0.70 1.18
CA PRO A 394 -27.62 -0.32 0.75
C PRO A 394 -28.08 -1.17 -0.42
N ARG A 395 -29.35 -1.56 -0.43
CA ARG A 395 -29.94 -2.39 -1.49
C ARG A 395 -29.94 -1.69 -2.84
N THR A 396 -30.17 -0.39 -2.86
CA THR A 396 -30.08 0.44 -4.07
C THR A 396 -28.65 0.44 -4.62
N LEU A 397 -27.65 0.64 -3.76
CA LEU A 397 -26.24 0.56 -4.17
C LEU A 397 -25.87 -0.82 -4.71
N MET A 398 -26.33 -1.87 -4.03
CA MET A 398 -26.09 -3.27 -4.44
C MET A 398 -26.74 -3.57 -5.80
N ASN A 399 -27.96 -3.16 -6.01
CA ASN A 399 -28.67 -3.35 -7.28
C ASN A 399 -28.01 -2.56 -8.41
N ALA A 400 -27.67 -1.29 -8.18
CA ALA A 400 -27.02 -0.45 -9.18
C ALA A 400 -25.65 -1.02 -9.63
N LEU A 401 -24.82 -1.48 -8.68
CA LEU A 401 -23.52 -2.03 -9.02
C LEU A 401 -23.62 -3.43 -9.65
N THR A 402 -24.61 -4.21 -9.26
CA THR A 402 -24.88 -5.52 -9.88
C THR A 402 -25.36 -5.35 -11.31
N HIS A 403 -26.25 -4.37 -11.57
CA HIS A 403 -26.69 -4.03 -12.92
C HIS A 403 -25.54 -3.53 -13.80
N LEU A 404 -24.69 -2.64 -13.23
CA LEU A 404 -23.46 -2.20 -13.92
C LEU A 404 -22.56 -3.39 -14.27
N TYR A 405 -22.38 -4.33 -13.33
CA TYR A 405 -21.63 -5.56 -13.58
C TYR A 405 -22.20 -6.33 -14.78
N ASP A 406 -23.51 -6.59 -14.79
CA ASP A 406 -24.19 -7.32 -15.86
C ASP A 406 -24.05 -6.63 -17.23
N THR A 407 -23.89 -5.30 -17.23
CA THR A 407 -23.72 -4.49 -18.46
C THR A 407 -22.30 -4.51 -19.02
N ILE A 408 -21.27 -4.43 -18.14
CA ILE A 408 -19.88 -4.19 -18.61
C ILE A 408 -19.04 -5.47 -18.70
N VAL A 409 -19.44 -6.54 -18.02
CA VAL A 409 -18.61 -7.74 -17.92
C VAL A 409 -18.79 -8.65 -19.13
N ASN A 410 -17.68 -9.13 -19.70
CA ASN A 410 -17.74 -10.15 -20.72
C ASN A 410 -18.05 -11.51 -20.09
N PRO A 411 -19.18 -12.17 -20.45
CA PRO A 411 -19.66 -13.39 -19.79
C PRO A 411 -18.79 -14.62 -20.02
N HIS A 412 -17.93 -14.60 -21.02
CA HIS A 412 -17.09 -15.75 -21.38
C HIS A 412 -15.73 -15.73 -20.66
N LEU A 413 -15.33 -14.60 -20.06
CA LEU A 413 -14.00 -14.44 -19.47
C LEU A 413 -13.98 -14.83 -17.99
N LEU A 414 -12.86 -15.40 -17.57
CA LEU A 414 -12.61 -15.72 -16.17
C LEU A 414 -12.11 -14.46 -15.41
N ILE A 415 -12.74 -14.20 -14.27
CA ILE A 415 -12.47 -13.01 -13.45
C ILE A 415 -11.47 -13.34 -12.37
N ARG A 416 -10.46 -12.45 -12.20
CA ARG A 416 -9.41 -12.57 -11.21
C ARG A 416 -9.38 -11.45 -10.19
N ARG A 417 -9.78 -10.24 -10.58
CA ARG A 417 -9.73 -9.06 -9.73
C ARG A 417 -11.03 -8.27 -9.83
N ILE A 418 -11.50 -7.85 -8.67
CA ILE A 418 -12.67 -6.98 -8.54
C ILE A 418 -12.24 -5.76 -7.73
N THR A 419 -12.56 -4.58 -8.21
CA THR A 419 -12.37 -3.33 -7.48
C THR A 419 -13.63 -2.51 -7.58
N ILE A 420 -14.15 -2.06 -6.45
CA ILE A 420 -15.29 -1.15 -6.36
C ILE A 420 -14.86 0.11 -5.63
N SER A 421 -15.50 1.23 -5.95
CA SER A 421 -15.14 2.53 -5.39
C SER A 421 -16.38 3.39 -5.23
N ALA A 422 -16.53 4.01 -4.05
CA ALA A 422 -17.48 5.09 -3.82
C ALA A 422 -16.74 6.42 -3.98
N GLN A 423 -17.28 7.30 -4.81
CA GLN A 423 -16.68 8.59 -5.17
C GLN A 423 -17.51 9.76 -4.65
N HIS A 424 -16.92 10.96 -4.65
CA HIS A 424 -17.54 12.22 -4.24
C HIS A 424 -18.15 12.13 -2.85
N LEU A 425 -17.40 11.60 -1.90
CA LEU A 425 -17.86 11.39 -0.54
C LEU A 425 -18.14 12.70 0.17
N ARG A 426 -19.28 12.78 0.87
CA ARG A 426 -19.66 13.89 1.77
C ARG A 426 -20.16 13.34 3.10
N ALA A 427 -19.99 14.12 4.17
CA ALA A 427 -20.59 13.80 5.46
C ALA A 427 -22.12 13.88 5.38
N ILE A 428 -22.81 13.01 6.10
CA ILE A 428 -24.29 12.98 6.12
C ILE A 428 -24.86 14.34 6.57
N GLU A 429 -24.25 15.02 7.54
CA GLU A 429 -24.67 16.32 8.07
C GLU A 429 -24.62 17.45 7.04
N GLN A 430 -23.71 17.37 6.05
CA GLN A 430 -23.61 18.35 4.97
C GLN A 430 -24.69 18.20 3.90
N HIS A 431 -25.43 17.10 3.92
CA HIS A 431 -26.48 16.84 2.93
C HIS A 431 -27.77 17.64 3.20
N SER A 432 -28.03 18.03 4.45
CA SER A 432 -29.21 18.83 4.84
C SER A 432 -29.09 20.31 4.43
N ALA A 433 -27.89 20.79 4.09
CA ALA A 433 -27.61 22.18 3.76
C ALA A 433 -27.61 22.51 2.26
N ASP A 434 -27.51 21.49 1.38
CA ASP A 434 -27.56 21.67 -0.07
C ASP A 434 -29.00 21.78 -0.53
N ALA A 435 -29.55 23.00 -0.55
CA ALA A 435 -30.80 23.29 -1.27
C ALA A 435 -30.58 22.87 -2.74
N LYS A 436 -31.42 21.96 -3.26
CA LYS A 436 -31.43 21.64 -4.70
C LYS A 436 -31.70 22.95 -5.44
N GLN A 437 -30.71 23.47 -6.17
CA GLN A 437 -30.95 24.52 -7.12
C GLN A 437 -31.87 23.94 -8.20
N LEU A 438 -33.13 24.32 -8.16
CA LEU A 438 -34.13 23.98 -9.17
C LEU A 438 -33.70 24.69 -10.46
N ASP A 439 -33.33 23.96 -11.47
CA ASP A 439 -33.13 24.50 -12.81
C ASP A 439 -34.52 24.81 -13.39
N LEU A 440 -34.75 26.10 -13.70
CA LEU A 440 -36.03 26.61 -14.20
C LEU A 440 -36.43 26.01 -15.56
N PHE A 441 -35.47 25.42 -16.30
CA PHE A 441 -35.65 24.90 -17.65
C PHE A 441 -35.71 23.36 -17.71
N SER A 442 -35.47 22.65 -16.62
CA SER A 442 -35.54 21.18 -16.53
C SER A 442 -36.86 20.66 -15.91
N ALA A 443 -37.91 21.44 -15.95
CA ALA A 443 -39.22 21.11 -15.33
C ALA A 443 -39.84 19.84 -15.95
N ASP A 444 -39.53 19.45 -17.16
CA ASP A 444 -40.05 18.23 -17.79
C ASP A 444 -39.23 16.95 -17.53
N GLU A 445 -37.94 17.06 -17.17
CA GLU A 445 -37.12 15.90 -16.74
C GLU A 445 -37.05 15.75 -15.20
N ALA A 446 -37.47 16.75 -14.44
CA ALA A 446 -37.52 16.76 -12.97
C ALA A 446 -38.77 16.10 -12.39
N ALA A 447 -39.57 15.38 -13.19
CA ALA A 447 -40.45 14.32 -12.71
C ALA A 447 -39.60 13.12 -12.26
N GLY A 448 -38.56 13.39 -11.46
CA GLY A 448 -37.93 12.38 -10.62
C GLY A 448 -39.05 11.69 -9.86
N THR A 449 -39.22 10.41 -10.07
CA THR A 449 -40.25 9.54 -9.53
C THR A 449 -40.49 9.94 -8.06
N VAL A 450 -41.59 10.65 -7.81
CA VAL A 450 -42.02 10.96 -6.45
C VAL A 450 -42.28 9.60 -5.83
N LEU A 451 -41.41 9.17 -4.92
CA LEU A 451 -41.56 7.91 -4.21
C LEU A 451 -42.94 7.87 -3.58
N THR A 452 -43.66 6.79 -3.80
CA THR A 452 -44.91 6.54 -3.11
C THR A 452 -44.67 6.48 -1.61
N GLU A 453 -45.69 6.74 -0.84
CA GLU A 453 -45.62 6.67 0.63
C GLU A 453 -45.13 5.26 1.09
N GLU A 454 -45.52 4.21 0.38
CA GLU A 454 -45.06 2.85 0.64
C GLU A 454 -43.57 2.66 0.36
N GLU A 455 -43.07 3.20 -0.75
CA GLU A 455 -41.64 3.16 -1.09
C GLU A 455 -40.80 3.97 -0.10
N ARG A 456 -41.28 5.13 0.36
CA ARG A 456 -40.62 5.92 1.37
C ARG A 456 -40.51 5.17 2.70
N ARG A 457 -41.60 4.57 3.17
CA ARG A 457 -41.62 3.73 4.38
C ARG A 457 -40.71 2.50 4.24
N ALA A 458 -40.68 1.87 3.07
CA ALA A 458 -39.79 0.75 2.81
C ALA A 458 -38.31 1.16 2.89
N GLN A 459 -37.94 2.33 2.34
CA GLN A 459 -36.58 2.87 2.44
C GLN A 459 -36.19 3.23 3.89
N GLU A 460 -37.09 3.85 4.64
CA GLU A 460 -36.87 4.18 6.06
C GLU A 460 -36.65 2.90 6.90
N LYS A 461 -37.47 1.88 6.67
CA LYS A 461 -37.34 0.58 7.33
C LYS A 461 -35.98 -0.08 6.97
N GLU A 462 -35.56 0.01 5.71
CA GLU A 462 -34.27 -0.54 5.26
C GLU A 462 -33.10 0.22 5.91
N LYS A 463 -33.15 1.54 5.99
CA LYS A 463 -32.13 2.36 6.66
C LYS A 463 -32.05 2.02 8.16
N ALA A 464 -33.17 1.86 8.83
CA ALA A 464 -33.22 1.47 10.24
C ALA A 464 -32.64 0.05 10.46
N LEU A 465 -33.01 -0.92 9.60
CA LEU A 465 -32.45 -2.27 9.64
C LEU A 465 -30.94 -2.25 9.41
N HIS A 466 -30.46 -1.47 8.44
CA HIS A 466 -29.02 -1.35 8.16
C HIS A 466 -28.27 -0.74 9.34
N ALA A 467 -28.81 0.31 9.99
CA ALA A 467 -28.23 0.90 11.19
C ALA A 467 -28.10 -0.14 12.33
N ALA A 468 -29.12 -0.96 12.55
CA ALA A 468 -29.07 -2.05 13.53
C ALA A 468 -28.00 -3.09 13.18
N VAL A 469 -27.89 -3.49 11.92
CA VAL A 469 -26.82 -4.40 11.44
C VAL A 469 -25.43 -3.80 11.64
N VAL A 470 -25.25 -2.50 11.39
CA VAL A 470 -24.00 -1.77 11.63
C VAL A 470 -23.63 -1.83 13.11
N ALA A 471 -24.58 -1.51 14.00
CA ALA A 471 -24.36 -1.54 15.46
C ALA A 471 -23.97 -2.95 15.95
N ILE A 472 -24.65 -3.99 15.48
CA ILE A 472 -24.32 -5.39 15.82
C ILE A 472 -22.90 -5.74 15.34
N LYS A 473 -22.55 -5.41 14.11
CA LYS A 473 -21.21 -5.70 13.58
C LYS A 473 -20.10 -4.91 14.28
N GLN A 474 -20.38 -3.70 14.74
CA GLN A 474 -19.43 -2.93 15.55
C GLN A 474 -19.23 -3.53 16.94
N ALA A 475 -20.30 -3.96 17.60
CA ALA A 475 -20.25 -4.52 18.96
C ALA A 475 -19.68 -5.95 19.00
N TYR A 476 -20.02 -6.80 18.01
CA TYR A 476 -19.75 -8.24 18.04
C TYR A 476 -18.88 -8.75 16.89
N GLY A 477 -18.37 -7.85 16.04
CA GLY A 477 -17.50 -8.16 14.91
C GLY A 477 -18.25 -8.36 13.59
N LYS A 478 -17.51 -8.25 12.48
CA LYS A 478 -18.05 -8.22 11.10
C LYS A 478 -18.83 -9.49 10.70
N ASN A 479 -18.56 -10.62 11.35
CA ASN A 479 -19.23 -11.89 11.09
C ASN A 479 -20.39 -12.20 12.04
N ALA A 480 -20.73 -11.29 12.98
CA ALA A 480 -21.81 -11.50 13.95
C ALA A 480 -23.18 -11.64 13.27
N ILE A 481 -23.38 -10.93 12.16
CA ILE A 481 -24.59 -11.05 11.33
C ILE A 481 -24.19 -11.06 9.85
N LEU A 482 -24.68 -12.02 9.10
CA LEU A 482 -24.38 -12.24 7.69
C LEU A 482 -25.68 -12.44 6.92
N ARG A 483 -25.66 -12.13 5.62
CA ARG A 483 -26.78 -12.44 4.71
C ARG A 483 -26.69 -13.88 4.25
N GLY A 484 -27.84 -14.51 3.93
CA GLY A 484 -27.86 -15.89 3.41
C GLY A 484 -26.95 -16.11 2.20
N ALA A 485 -26.82 -15.11 1.32
CA ALA A 485 -25.93 -15.15 0.17
C ALA A 485 -24.44 -15.33 0.53
N ASN A 486 -24.02 -14.97 1.75
CA ASN A 486 -22.63 -15.15 2.20
C ASN A 486 -22.26 -16.62 2.49
N PHE A 487 -23.21 -17.55 2.37
CA PHE A 487 -23.03 -18.99 2.59
C PHE A 487 -23.10 -19.81 1.30
N ILE A 488 -23.37 -19.19 0.16
CA ILE A 488 -23.43 -19.86 -1.14
C ILE A 488 -22.01 -20.13 -1.66
N ASP A 489 -21.88 -21.14 -2.54
CA ASP A 489 -20.61 -21.44 -3.19
C ASP A 489 -20.08 -20.23 -3.98
N GLY A 490 -18.80 -19.92 -3.78
CA GLY A 490 -18.15 -18.74 -4.36
C GLY A 490 -18.20 -17.48 -3.49
N ALA A 491 -19.00 -17.46 -2.39
CA ALA A 491 -19.00 -16.35 -1.45
C ALA A 491 -17.64 -16.20 -0.73
N THR A 492 -17.20 -14.95 -0.52
CA THR A 492 -15.88 -14.63 0.06
C THR A 492 -15.96 -13.78 1.32
N MET A 493 -17.13 -13.21 1.65
CA MET A 493 -17.30 -12.22 2.72
C MET A 493 -16.84 -12.74 4.08
N ARG A 494 -17.20 -13.95 4.46
CA ARG A 494 -16.83 -14.54 5.76
C ARG A 494 -15.32 -14.59 5.96
N GLN A 495 -14.58 -15.00 4.94
CA GLN A 495 -13.14 -15.05 4.96
C GLN A 495 -12.52 -13.63 4.95
N ARG A 496 -13.09 -12.71 4.15
CA ARG A 496 -12.62 -11.32 4.06
C ARG A 496 -12.79 -10.56 5.37
N ASN A 497 -13.88 -10.79 6.09
CA ASN A 497 -14.13 -10.15 7.38
C ASN A 497 -13.07 -10.49 8.45
N GLY A 498 -12.42 -11.65 8.33
CA GLY A 498 -11.25 -12.04 9.14
C GLY A 498 -9.90 -11.57 8.58
N GLN A 499 -9.90 -10.55 7.70
CA GLN A 499 -8.68 -10.03 7.10
C GLN A 499 -8.51 -8.53 7.37
N ILE A 500 -7.26 -8.10 7.51
CA ILE A 500 -6.84 -6.69 7.54
C ILE A 500 -5.93 -6.48 6.33
N GLY A 501 -6.26 -5.51 5.47
CA GLY A 501 -5.49 -5.25 4.25
C GLY A 501 -5.40 -6.43 3.27
N GLY A 502 -6.36 -7.38 3.32
CA GLY A 502 -6.39 -8.58 2.48
C GLY A 502 -5.54 -9.76 2.98
N HIS A 503 -5.02 -9.68 4.20
CA HIS A 503 -4.23 -10.73 4.87
C HIS A 503 -4.92 -11.15 6.18
N LYS A 504 -4.59 -12.32 6.73
CA LYS A 504 -5.13 -12.79 8.01
C LYS A 504 -4.90 -11.74 9.11
N ALA A 505 -5.96 -11.49 9.91
CA ALA A 505 -5.91 -10.56 11.03
C ALA A 505 -5.02 -11.07 12.17
#